data_c2ccd618a5c0cf3073bc5378799301a7
#
_entry.id   c2ccd618a5c0cf3073bc5378799301a7
#
_cell.length_a   1.000
_cell.length_b   1.000
_cell.length_c   1.000
_cell.angle_alpha   90.00
_cell.angle_beta   90.00
_cell.angle_gamma   90.00
#
_symmetry.space_group_name_H-M   'P 1'
#
loop_
_entity.id
_entity.type
_entity.pdbx_description
1 polymer ?
#
loop_
_entity_poly.entity_id
_entity_poly.type
_entity_poly.pdbx_seq_one_letter_code
_entity_poly.pdbx_strand_id
1 'polypeptide(L)'
;MAEAFSNSITKTVGVVTTYTGSTIGAAGTSIAVTANTGIGVSDLVINQNFCGGTKVTQIDGTTIFTDIASTNEASASSQTVKFLGITTVYTSAAATKSIVIGGTLTNNENGAIKVFVETRDASAGVDANLVYNAPVPEGSSMIISDAGKTVLEATDELRVYCDTKNGVDVNFSILSGVS
;
A
#
# COMPACT_ATOMS: atom_id res chain seq x y z
N MET A 1 -19.04 23.91 -1.55
CA MET A 1 -17.66 24.30 -1.94
C MET A 1 -17.62 24.25 -3.45
N ALA A 2 -16.80 25.05 -4.14
CA ALA A 2 -16.73 24.97 -5.61
C ALA A 2 -15.98 23.70 -6.02
N GLU A 3 -16.46 23.01 -7.06
CA GLU A 3 -15.74 21.89 -7.67
C GLU A 3 -14.42 22.37 -8.28
N ALA A 4 -13.35 21.62 -8.08
CA ALA A 4 -12.04 21.96 -8.61
C ALA A 4 -11.31 20.71 -9.15
N PHE A 5 -10.75 20.86 -10.34
CA PHE A 5 -9.80 19.88 -10.89
C PHE A 5 -8.39 20.17 -10.41
N SER A 6 -7.71 19.15 -9.93
CA SER A 6 -6.33 19.24 -9.46
C SER A 6 -5.57 17.96 -9.73
N ASN A 7 -4.24 18.04 -9.74
CA ASN A 7 -3.38 16.88 -9.73
C ASN A 7 -2.78 16.70 -8.34
N SER A 8 -2.85 15.48 -7.83
CA SER A 8 -2.08 15.07 -6.66
C SER A 8 -0.81 14.38 -7.14
N ILE A 9 0.35 15.01 -6.90
CA ILE A 9 1.65 14.53 -7.34
C ILE A 9 2.49 14.18 -6.11
N THR A 10 2.95 12.93 -6.04
CA THR A 10 3.86 12.46 -5.00
C THR A 10 5.05 11.77 -5.67
N LYS A 11 6.25 12.24 -5.37
CA LYS A 11 7.49 11.69 -5.90
C LYS A 11 8.12 10.70 -4.95
N THR A 12 8.92 9.80 -5.51
CA THR A 12 9.78 8.87 -4.76
C THR A 12 9.00 8.05 -3.71
N VAL A 13 7.83 7.56 -4.10
CA VAL A 13 7.01 6.66 -3.26
C VAL A 13 7.70 5.30 -3.18
N GLY A 14 7.69 4.73 -1.99
CA GLY A 14 8.24 3.41 -1.69
C GLY A 14 9.02 3.44 -0.36
N VAL A 15 8.35 3.02 0.71
CA VAL A 15 8.96 2.75 2.01
C VAL A 15 9.06 1.24 2.14
N VAL A 16 10.28 0.70 2.15
CA VAL A 16 10.52 -0.75 2.17
C VAL A 16 11.45 -1.10 3.30
N THR A 17 10.99 -1.98 4.18
CA THR A 17 11.79 -2.60 5.23
C THR A 17 11.84 -4.10 4.99
N THR A 18 13.03 -4.70 5.01
CA THR A 18 13.22 -6.13 4.75
C THR A 18 13.95 -6.77 5.92
N TYR A 19 13.38 -7.82 6.46
CA TYR A 19 14.01 -8.66 7.46
C TYR A 19 14.23 -10.07 6.93
N THR A 20 15.46 -10.56 7.07
CA THR A 20 15.86 -11.95 6.81
C THR A 20 15.92 -12.72 8.14
N GLY A 21 15.83 -14.04 8.08
CA GLY A 21 15.88 -14.87 9.28
C GLY A 21 14.61 -14.80 10.14
N SER A 22 13.51 -14.26 9.58
CA SER A 22 12.23 -14.19 10.27
C SER A 22 11.60 -15.57 10.44
N THR A 23 10.80 -15.75 11.48
CA THR A 23 10.01 -16.97 11.72
C THR A 23 8.54 -16.66 11.67
N ILE A 24 7.79 -17.40 10.85
CA ILE A 24 6.35 -17.27 10.69
C ILE A 24 5.69 -18.47 11.36
N GLY A 25 4.77 -18.22 12.30
CA GLY A 25 4.01 -19.27 12.98
C GLY A 25 3.12 -20.07 12.03
N ALA A 26 2.86 -21.34 12.31
CA ALA A 26 1.96 -22.17 11.54
C ALA A 26 0.53 -21.64 11.65
N ALA A 27 -0.14 -21.38 10.53
CA ALA A 27 -1.50 -20.83 10.46
C ALA A 27 -1.75 -19.69 11.45
N GLY A 28 -0.71 -18.91 11.74
CA GLY A 28 -0.71 -17.88 12.78
C GLY A 28 -0.68 -16.46 12.21
N THR A 29 -1.04 -15.51 13.05
CA THR A 29 -1.00 -14.07 12.74
C THR A 29 0.27 -13.40 13.27
N SER A 30 1.33 -14.14 13.59
CA SER A 30 2.56 -13.59 14.16
C SER A 30 3.78 -13.89 13.31
N ILE A 31 4.67 -12.91 13.22
CA ILE A 31 5.98 -12.99 12.58
C ILE A 31 7.01 -12.57 13.62
N ALA A 32 7.94 -13.44 13.94
CA ALA A 32 9.11 -13.07 14.74
C ALA A 32 10.20 -12.55 13.81
N VAL A 33 10.62 -11.30 13.99
CA VAL A 33 11.68 -10.63 13.25
C VAL A 33 12.91 -10.39 14.13
N THR A 34 14.06 -10.11 13.51
CA THR A 34 15.30 -9.83 14.25
C THR A 34 15.34 -8.43 14.85
N ALA A 35 14.59 -7.50 14.30
CA ALA A 35 14.36 -6.13 14.80
C ALA A 35 13.04 -5.61 14.21
N ASN A 36 12.52 -4.50 14.75
CA ASN A 36 11.25 -3.91 14.28
C ASN A 36 11.43 -2.49 13.69
N THR A 37 12.65 -2.00 13.56
CA THR A 37 12.93 -0.66 13.05
C THR A 37 12.42 -0.50 11.62
N GLY A 38 11.61 0.52 11.38
CA GLY A 38 11.06 0.82 10.06
C GLY A 38 9.83 -0.01 9.68
N ILE A 39 9.26 -0.79 10.62
CA ILE A 39 7.96 -1.44 10.46
C ILE A 39 6.90 -0.56 11.11
N GLY A 40 5.81 -0.32 10.42
CA GLY A 40 4.65 0.43 10.90
C GLY A 40 3.37 -0.41 10.93
N VAL A 41 2.41 0.00 11.78
CA VAL A 41 1.05 -0.54 11.70
C VAL A 41 0.44 -0.15 10.37
N SER A 42 -0.31 -1.06 9.76
CA SER A 42 -0.87 -0.99 8.41
C SER A 42 0.14 -1.17 7.26
N ASP A 43 1.43 -1.43 7.53
CA ASP A 43 2.36 -1.83 6.48
C ASP A 43 1.88 -3.12 5.80
N LEU A 44 2.02 -3.18 4.48
CA LEU A 44 1.68 -4.36 3.70
C LEU A 44 2.78 -5.42 3.86
N VAL A 45 2.39 -6.64 4.19
CA VAL A 45 3.31 -7.76 4.41
C VAL A 45 3.48 -8.56 3.11
N ILE A 46 4.70 -8.68 2.63
CA ILE A 46 5.04 -9.46 1.44
C ILE A 46 5.92 -10.66 1.81
N ASN A 47 5.33 -11.83 1.79
CA ASN A 47 6.01 -13.13 1.90
C ASN A 47 5.09 -14.21 1.33
N GLN A 48 5.66 -15.30 0.80
CA GLN A 48 4.91 -16.40 0.19
C GLN A 48 3.92 -17.12 1.12
N ASN A 49 4.11 -17.01 2.43
CA ASN A 49 3.24 -17.65 3.43
C ASN A 49 2.06 -16.76 3.86
N PHE A 50 1.86 -15.61 3.25
CA PHE A 50 0.73 -14.74 3.51
C PHE A 50 -0.08 -14.49 2.24
N CYS A 51 -1.38 -14.39 2.43
CA CYS A 51 -2.27 -13.95 1.37
C CYS A 51 -1.99 -12.49 0.98
N GLY A 52 -2.33 -12.15 -0.25
CA GLY A 52 -2.25 -10.77 -0.71
C GLY A 52 -3.12 -9.83 0.12
N GLY A 53 -2.59 -8.65 0.42
CA GLY A 53 -3.30 -7.65 1.21
C GLY A 53 -3.11 -7.77 2.72
N THR A 54 -2.36 -8.78 3.21
CA THR A 54 -2.05 -8.92 4.65
C THR A 54 -1.33 -7.69 5.18
N LYS A 55 -1.80 -7.15 6.30
CA LYS A 55 -1.27 -5.94 6.94
C LYS A 55 -0.83 -6.17 8.37
N VAL A 56 0.12 -5.37 8.80
CA VAL A 56 0.55 -5.29 10.20
C VAL A 56 -0.56 -4.64 11.03
N THR A 57 -0.98 -5.31 12.12
CA THR A 57 -1.99 -4.79 13.06
C THR A 57 -1.39 -4.32 14.38
N GLN A 58 -0.29 -4.96 14.81
CA GLN A 58 0.36 -4.62 16.07
C GLN A 58 1.85 -4.97 16.00
N ILE A 59 2.65 -4.22 16.76
CA ILE A 59 4.08 -4.45 16.95
C ILE A 59 4.34 -4.59 18.44
N ASP A 60 4.86 -5.74 18.86
CA ASP A 60 5.25 -6.01 20.26
C ASP A 60 6.70 -6.52 20.31
N GLY A 61 7.62 -5.62 20.60
CA GLY A 61 9.04 -5.90 20.51
C GLY A 61 9.42 -6.38 19.11
N THR A 62 9.94 -7.61 19.02
CA THR A 62 10.29 -8.25 17.71
C THR A 62 9.19 -9.17 17.19
N THR A 63 8.00 -9.15 17.78
CA THR A 63 6.84 -9.87 17.28
C THR A 63 5.91 -8.91 16.54
N ILE A 64 5.67 -9.20 15.25
CA ILE A 64 4.80 -8.42 14.39
C ILE A 64 3.51 -9.22 14.21
N PHE A 65 2.36 -8.61 14.47
CA PHE A 65 1.05 -9.24 14.29
C PHE A 65 0.41 -8.75 12.99
N THR A 66 -0.34 -9.66 12.35
CA THR A 66 -1.01 -9.41 11.07
C THR A 66 -2.51 -9.61 11.18
N ASP A 67 -3.28 -9.00 10.30
CA ASP A 67 -4.74 -9.13 10.20
C ASP A 67 -5.18 -10.48 9.62
N ILE A 68 -4.36 -11.06 8.75
CA ILE A 68 -4.63 -12.35 8.10
C ILE A 68 -3.60 -13.36 8.57
N ALA A 69 -4.07 -14.56 8.90
CA ALA A 69 -3.19 -15.67 9.30
C ALA A 69 -2.36 -16.16 8.11
N SER A 70 -1.17 -16.64 8.41
CA SER A 70 -0.29 -17.27 7.44
C SER A 70 -0.89 -18.57 6.90
N THR A 71 -0.53 -18.95 5.70
CA THR A 71 -1.05 -20.14 4.99
C THR A 71 -0.19 -21.40 5.19
N ASN A 72 0.95 -21.27 5.88
CA ASN A 72 1.84 -22.41 6.14
C ASN A 72 1.27 -23.35 7.22
N GLU A 73 1.33 -24.65 6.97
CA GLU A 73 0.86 -25.69 7.92
C GLU A 73 1.83 -25.95 9.08
N ALA A 74 3.10 -25.59 8.91
CA ALA A 74 4.13 -25.72 9.92
C ALA A 74 4.91 -24.41 10.07
N SER A 75 5.54 -24.17 11.22
CA SER A 75 6.37 -22.98 11.43
C SER A 75 7.47 -22.88 10.36
N ALA A 76 7.57 -21.74 9.70
CA ALA A 76 8.56 -21.46 8.67
C ALA A 76 9.64 -20.54 9.25
N SER A 77 10.85 -21.07 9.43
CA SER A 77 12.02 -20.30 9.87
C SER A 77 12.85 -19.77 8.70
N SER A 78 13.78 -18.86 8.99
CA SER A 78 14.71 -18.28 8.00
C SER A 78 14.03 -17.59 6.81
N GLN A 79 12.83 -17.06 7.04
CA GLN A 79 12.07 -16.37 6.01
C GLN A 79 12.59 -14.96 5.77
N THR A 80 12.49 -14.51 4.51
CA THR A 80 12.63 -13.09 4.17
C THR A 80 11.24 -12.48 4.09
N VAL A 81 10.97 -11.48 4.92
CA VAL A 81 9.71 -10.75 4.92
C VAL A 81 9.98 -9.29 4.55
N LYS A 82 9.23 -8.76 3.60
CA LYS A 82 9.21 -7.33 3.27
C LYS A 82 7.98 -6.69 3.90
N PHE A 83 8.17 -5.51 4.46
CA PHE A 83 7.11 -4.63 4.95
C PHE A 83 7.14 -3.39 4.07
N LEU A 84 6.01 -3.11 3.42
CA LEU A 84 5.86 -1.95 2.55
C LEU A 84 5.05 -0.90 3.29
N GLY A 85 5.70 0.22 3.61
CA GLY A 85 5.07 1.33 4.32
C GLY A 85 4.11 2.11 3.41
N ILE A 86 3.06 2.62 4.02
CA ILE A 86 2.03 3.43 3.36
C ILE A 86 2.62 4.76 2.91
N THR A 87 2.23 5.19 1.70
CA THR A 87 2.31 6.58 1.28
C THR A 87 0.91 7.06 0.91
N THR A 88 0.30 7.91 1.74
CA THR A 88 -0.95 8.57 1.39
C THR A 88 -0.67 9.65 0.35
N VAL A 89 -1.20 9.45 -0.85
CA VAL A 89 -0.98 10.36 -1.98
C VAL A 89 -2.10 11.38 -2.14
N TYR A 90 -3.28 11.09 -1.58
CA TYR A 90 -4.39 12.03 -1.53
C TYR A 90 -5.31 11.71 -0.35
N THR A 91 -5.87 12.76 0.26
CA THR A 91 -6.94 12.66 1.27
C THR A 91 -8.07 13.60 0.86
N SER A 92 -9.29 13.09 0.78
CA SER A 92 -10.47 13.91 0.52
C SER A 92 -10.72 14.86 1.68
N ALA A 93 -11.06 16.12 1.36
CA ALA A 93 -11.27 17.12 2.40
C ALA A 93 -12.52 16.80 3.25
N ALA A 94 -12.49 17.23 4.51
CA ALA A 94 -13.63 17.05 5.42
C ALA A 94 -14.89 17.70 4.83
N ALA A 95 -16.02 17.02 4.98
CA ALA A 95 -17.34 17.42 4.51
C ALA A 95 -17.50 17.56 2.98
N THR A 96 -16.60 16.99 2.19
CA THR A 96 -16.73 16.96 0.73
C THR A 96 -16.38 15.57 0.19
N LYS A 97 -16.81 15.29 -1.05
CA LYS A 97 -16.40 14.13 -1.81
C LYS A 97 -15.36 14.53 -2.86
N SER A 98 -14.57 13.56 -3.26
CA SER A 98 -13.63 13.70 -4.36
C SER A 98 -13.79 12.54 -5.32
N ILE A 99 -13.51 12.75 -6.60
CA ILE A 99 -13.53 11.70 -7.63
C ILE A 99 -12.13 11.57 -8.18
N VAL A 100 -11.57 10.37 -8.10
CA VAL A 100 -10.34 10.01 -8.79
C VAL A 100 -10.69 9.75 -10.26
N ILE A 101 -10.19 10.60 -11.17
CA ILE A 101 -10.48 10.51 -12.60
C ILE A 101 -9.53 9.51 -13.27
N GLY A 102 -8.31 9.47 -12.81
CA GLY A 102 -7.28 8.57 -13.28
C GLY A 102 -5.92 8.95 -12.73
N GLY A 103 -4.89 8.20 -13.09
CA GLY A 103 -3.53 8.49 -12.63
C GLY A 103 -2.47 7.71 -13.35
N THR A 104 -1.23 8.07 -13.09
CA THR A 104 -0.05 7.39 -13.61
C THR A 104 0.91 7.06 -12.45
N LEU A 105 1.49 5.87 -12.52
CA LEU A 105 2.58 5.43 -11.65
C LEU A 105 3.79 5.18 -12.54
N THR A 106 4.82 6.00 -12.40
CA THR A 106 6.02 5.97 -13.26
C THR A 106 7.18 5.32 -12.51
N ASN A 107 7.76 4.30 -13.10
CA ASN A 107 8.93 3.62 -12.56
C ASN A 107 10.19 4.48 -12.74
N ASN A 108 10.85 4.81 -11.63
CA ASN A 108 12.09 5.60 -11.58
C ASN A 108 13.36 4.75 -11.44
N GLU A 109 13.22 3.41 -11.41
CA GLU A 109 14.31 2.48 -11.17
C GLU A 109 14.86 1.86 -12.45
N ASN A 110 16.09 1.35 -12.38
CA ASN A 110 16.76 0.61 -13.46
C ASN A 110 16.36 -0.87 -13.50
N GLY A 111 15.13 -1.18 -13.14
CA GLY A 111 14.56 -2.52 -13.11
C GLY A 111 13.06 -2.48 -12.92
N ALA A 112 12.38 -3.60 -13.12
CA ALA A 112 10.95 -3.69 -12.87
C ALA A 112 10.64 -3.56 -11.38
N ILE A 113 9.64 -2.76 -11.04
CA ILE A 113 9.10 -2.61 -9.69
C ILE A 113 7.69 -3.17 -9.63
N LYS A 114 7.17 -3.39 -8.42
CA LYS A 114 5.78 -3.75 -8.19
C LYS A 114 5.08 -2.66 -7.39
N VAL A 115 3.90 -2.29 -7.85
CA VAL A 115 3.11 -1.23 -7.24
C VAL A 115 1.77 -1.76 -6.74
N PHE A 116 1.26 -1.09 -5.71
CA PHE A 116 -0.02 -1.37 -5.07
C PHE A 116 -0.72 -0.03 -4.87
N VAL A 117 -2.00 0.04 -5.17
CA VAL A 117 -2.83 1.21 -4.95
C VAL A 117 -4.09 0.77 -4.24
N GLU A 118 -4.43 1.44 -3.16
CA GLU A 118 -5.65 1.17 -2.40
C GLU A 118 -6.40 2.44 -2.07
N THR A 119 -7.68 2.29 -1.87
CA THR A 119 -8.53 3.28 -1.21
C THR A 119 -8.78 2.86 0.23
N ARG A 120 -8.76 3.82 1.13
CA ARG A 120 -9.18 3.66 2.51
C ARG A 120 -10.49 4.41 2.72
N ASP A 121 -11.53 3.68 3.10
CA ASP A 121 -12.74 4.25 3.69
C ASP A 121 -12.44 4.54 5.16
N ALA A 122 -12.27 5.81 5.49
CA ALA A 122 -11.92 6.24 6.84
C ALA A 122 -13.08 6.03 7.82
N SER A 123 -14.33 6.11 7.35
CA SER A 123 -15.52 5.98 8.16
C SER A 123 -15.80 4.53 8.56
N ALA A 124 -15.61 3.59 7.65
CA ALA A 124 -15.77 2.16 7.89
C ALA A 124 -14.50 1.50 8.43
N GLY A 125 -13.33 2.14 8.30
CA GLY A 125 -12.05 1.59 8.71
C GLY A 125 -11.57 0.43 7.83
N VAL A 126 -12.02 0.39 6.57
CA VAL A 126 -11.67 -0.68 5.61
C VAL A 126 -10.86 -0.16 4.45
N ASP A 127 -10.04 -1.03 3.86
CA ASP A 127 -9.20 -0.74 2.71
C ASP A 127 -9.61 -1.63 1.52
N ALA A 128 -9.54 -1.09 0.30
CA ALA A 128 -9.80 -1.83 -0.92
C ALA A 128 -8.69 -1.60 -1.95
N ASN A 129 -8.15 -2.68 -2.50
CA ASN A 129 -7.13 -2.58 -3.55
C ASN A 129 -7.75 -2.15 -4.89
N LEU A 130 -7.25 -1.09 -5.48
CA LEU A 130 -7.48 -0.73 -6.88
C LEU A 130 -6.45 -1.42 -7.79
N VAL A 131 -5.21 -1.51 -7.32
CA VAL A 131 -4.11 -2.23 -7.98
C VAL A 131 -3.39 -3.06 -6.94
N TYR A 132 -3.16 -4.33 -7.24
CA TYR A 132 -2.43 -5.23 -6.35
C TYR A 132 -1.28 -5.91 -7.07
N ASN A 133 -0.05 -5.73 -6.57
CA ASN A 133 1.16 -6.42 -7.01
C ASN A 133 1.42 -6.31 -8.53
N ALA A 134 1.08 -5.15 -9.12
CA ALA A 134 1.21 -4.95 -10.56
C ALA A 134 2.65 -4.59 -10.94
N PRO A 135 3.25 -5.29 -11.91
CA PRO A 135 4.59 -4.96 -12.36
C PRO A 135 4.58 -3.71 -13.24
N VAL A 136 5.50 -2.78 -12.97
CA VAL A 136 5.80 -1.64 -13.83
C VAL A 136 7.23 -1.83 -14.36
N PRO A 137 7.41 -2.12 -15.65
CA PRO A 137 8.73 -2.32 -16.25
C PRO A 137 9.61 -1.07 -16.12
N GLU A 138 10.93 -1.27 -16.25
CA GLU A 138 11.91 -0.18 -16.32
C GLU A 138 11.52 0.83 -17.41
N GLY A 139 11.66 2.13 -17.09
CA GLY A 139 11.40 3.23 -18.04
C GLY A 139 9.97 3.34 -18.53
N SER A 140 9.01 2.69 -17.84
CA SER A 140 7.59 2.72 -18.19
C SER A 140 6.72 3.33 -17.11
N SER A 141 5.45 3.55 -17.46
CA SER A 141 4.41 3.99 -16.52
C SER A 141 3.22 3.06 -16.61
N MET A 142 2.60 2.80 -15.45
CA MET A 142 1.27 2.21 -15.39
C MET A 142 0.24 3.33 -15.39
N ILE A 143 -0.78 3.18 -16.21
CA ILE A 143 -1.94 4.08 -16.21
C ILE A 143 -3.05 3.40 -15.41
N ILE A 144 -3.54 4.09 -14.39
CA ILE A 144 -4.78 3.72 -13.70
C ILE A 144 -5.89 4.42 -14.47
N SER A 145 -6.59 3.64 -15.27
CA SER A 145 -7.66 4.12 -16.13
C SER A 145 -9.00 4.13 -15.39
N ASP A 146 -9.83 4.96 -15.83
CA ASP A 146 -11.10 5.49 -15.43
C ASP A 146 -12.35 4.64 -15.75
N ALA A 147 -12.21 3.38 -16.10
CA ALA A 147 -13.37 2.52 -16.34
C ALA A 147 -14.31 2.39 -15.13
N GLY A 148 -13.84 2.74 -13.94
CA GLY A 148 -14.62 2.89 -12.72
C GLY A 148 -14.10 4.08 -11.93
N LYS A 149 -14.71 5.25 -12.07
CA LYS A 149 -14.36 6.41 -11.27
C LYS A 149 -14.49 6.06 -9.78
N THR A 150 -13.40 6.19 -9.04
CA THR A 150 -13.39 5.96 -7.59
C THR A 150 -13.85 7.23 -6.89
N VAL A 151 -14.90 7.11 -6.10
CA VAL A 151 -15.38 8.18 -5.23
C VAL A 151 -14.73 8.02 -3.87
N LEU A 152 -14.12 9.07 -3.39
CA LEU A 152 -13.60 9.20 -2.04
C LEU A 152 -14.55 10.09 -1.24
N GLU A 153 -15.13 9.57 -0.18
CA GLU A 153 -15.95 10.35 0.75
C GLU A 153 -15.07 11.27 1.61
N ALA A 154 -15.68 12.02 2.52
CA ALA A 154 -14.94 12.91 3.41
C ALA A 154 -13.89 12.12 4.22
N THR A 155 -12.65 12.59 4.21
CA THR A 155 -11.49 12.00 4.89
C THR A 155 -10.98 10.66 4.35
N ASP A 156 -11.60 10.09 3.32
CA ASP A 156 -11.07 8.91 2.64
C ASP A 156 -9.71 9.19 1.99
N GLU A 157 -8.90 8.17 1.89
CA GLU A 157 -7.53 8.28 1.40
C GLU A 157 -7.29 7.42 0.16
N LEU A 158 -6.43 7.93 -0.71
CA LEU A 158 -5.78 7.16 -1.77
C LEU A 158 -4.33 6.90 -1.35
N ARG A 159 -3.96 5.63 -1.31
CA ARG A 159 -2.67 5.17 -0.78
C ARG A 159 -1.92 4.37 -1.82
N VAL A 160 -0.60 4.51 -1.81
CA VAL A 160 0.30 3.78 -2.73
C VAL A 160 1.42 3.12 -1.94
N TYR A 161 1.78 1.91 -2.37
CA TYR A 161 2.97 1.20 -1.92
C TYR A 161 3.82 0.82 -3.14
N CYS A 162 5.11 0.67 -2.91
CA CYS A 162 6.05 0.14 -3.90
C CYS A 162 6.98 -0.86 -3.22
N ASP A 163 7.33 -1.95 -3.91
CA ASP A 163 8.26 -2.97 -3.39
C ASP A 163 9.73 -2.57 -3.48
N THR A 164 9.99 -1.38 -4.02
CA THR A 164 11.30 -0.77 -4.15
C THR A 164 11.31 0.59 -3.49
N LYS A 165 12.37 0.87 -2.71
CA LYS A 165 12.50 2.13 -1.97
C LYS A 165 12.60 3.31 -2.95
N ASN A 166 11.72 4.31 -2.78
CA ASN A 166 11.64 5.50 -3.62
C ASN A 166 11.40 5.24 -5.12
N GLY A 167 10.89 4.04 -5.46
CA GLY A 167 10.91 3.51 -6.82
C GLY A 167 9.85 4.06 -7.76
N VAL A 168 8.81 4.76 -7.28
CA VAL A 168 7.70 5.20 -8.13
C VAL A 168 7.32 6.66 -7.92
N ASP A 169 7.11 7.39 -9.00
CA ASP A 169 6.45 8.69 -9.00
C ASP A 169 4.96 8.52 -9.35
N VAL A 170 4.12 9.23 -8.63
CA VAL A 170 2.66 9.10 -8.69
C VAL A 170 2.03 10.43 -9.06
N ASN A 171 1.09 10.41 -10.00
CA ASN A 171 0.29 11.57 -10.38
C ASN A 171 -1.17 11.13 -10.57
N PHE A 172 -2.07 11.61 -9.72
CA PHE A 172 -3.51 11.39 -9.84
C PHE A 172 -4.25 12.68 -10.19
N SER A 173 -5.18 12.56 -11.13
CA SER A 173 -6.12 13.64 -11.47
C SER A 173 -7.37 13.50 -10.61
N ILE A 174 -7.67 14.54 -9.86
CA ILE A 174 -8.74 14.56 -8.85
C ILE A 174 -9.74 15.68 -9.17
N LEU A 175 -11.03 15.35 -9.14
CA LEU A 175 -12.11 16.34 -9.03
C LEU A 175 -12.54 16.40 -7.57
N SER A 176 -12.30 17.52 -6.92
CA SER A 176 -12.65 17.73 -5.50
C SER A 176 -13.86 18.67 -5.34
N GLY A 177 -14.45 18.67 -4.14
CA GLY A 177 -15.58 19.53 -3.81
C GLY A 177 -16.92 19.08 -4.38
N VAL A 178 -17.05 17.82 -4.76
CA VAL A 178 -18.31 17.23 -5.23
C VAL A 178 -19.26 17.08 -4.03
N SER A 179 -20.50 17.48 -4.18
CA SER A 179 -21.56 17.43 -3.16
C SER A 179 -22.55 16.29 -3.40
#